data_f80e8610f6365069f748f41714f5d9d0
#
_entry.id   f80e8610f6365069f748f41714f5d9d0
#
_cell.length_a   1.000
_cell.length_b   1.000
_cell.length_c   1.000
_cell.angle_alpha   90.00
_cell.angle_beta   90.00
_cell.angle_gamma   90.00
#
_symmetry.space_group_name_H-M   'P 1'
#
loop_
_entity.id
_entity.type
_entity.pdbx_description
1 polymer ?
#
loop_
_entity_poly.entity_id
_entity_poly.type
_entity_poly.pdbx_seq_one_letter_code
_entity_poly.pdbx_strand_id
1 'polypeptide(L)'
;MQLDPSKFVAEGLTYDDVLLLPAYSEVLPREVNTSTFLTRNIRLNIPIISAAMDTVTEAGLAIALAQAGGIGMLHKNMTIQAQADEVRKVKRSESGMIQEPVTLLEDALLADAFNIMKENGIGGIPVIDADHKLKGIITNRDLRFQKDMTVAVSDVMTKTNLVVAPQGTTLTEAAAILQGNKIEKLPVVNKDGVLVGLITYKDIQKVKNFPNACKDEYGRLRVGAAVGVAADNIDRVTALVNAGVDVVTVDTAHGHSKGVIDMVKAVKALYPHLQVIAGNIATAEAAIALADAGADAVKVGIGPGSICTTRIIAGVGVPQLYAVYECAKALEGRGIPVIADGGIKQTGDMVKAIAAGASSIMAGSLFAGVEESPGETIIYEGRKFKSYRGMGSIEAMAKGSKDRYFQDETDVVTKLVPEGIVGRVPFKGNMAEVVYQYIGGLRAGMHYCGAASIEELQKAKFVRITAAGMRESHPHDITITKEAPNYTR
;
A
#
# COMPACT_ATOMS: atom_id res chain seq x y z
N MET A 1 39.36 -32.00 -3.46
CA MET A 1 39.19 -30.69 -2.81
C MET A 1 38.15 -30.88 -1.72
N GLN A 2 38.51 -30.88 -0.45
CA GLN A 2 37.53 -30.94 0.64
C GLN A 2 36.83 -29.59 0.67
N LEU A 3 35.49 -29.59 0.53
CA LEU A 3 34.68 -28.37 0.69
C LEU A 3 34.82 -27.87 2.12
N ASP A 4 35.10 -26.58 2.30
CA ASP A 4 35.12 -25.96 3.62
C ASP A 4 33.68 -25.90 4.17
N PRO A 5 33.37 -26.63 5.27
CA PRO A 5 32.00 -26.64 5.82
C PRO A 5 31.51 -25.25 6.26
N SER A 6 32.44 -24.32 6.55
CA SER A 6 32.06 -22.95 6.95
C SER A 6 31.44 -22.13 5.81
N LYS A 7 31.56 -22.57 4.55
CA LYS A 7 30.89 -21.95 3.40
C LYS A 7 29.39 -22.26 3.33
N PHE A 8 28.91 -23.29 4.03
CA PHE A 8 27.51 -23.66 4.08
C PHE A 8 26.91 -23.19 5.41
N VAL A 9 26.27 -22.01 5.39
CA VAL A 9 25.79 -21.35 6.61
C VAL A 9 24.64 -22.12 7.25
N ALA A 10 23.69 -22.60 6.44
CA ALA A 10 22.52 -23.34 6.89
C ALA A 10 21.79 -24.03 5.73
N GLU A 11 20.80 -24.86 6.08
CA GLU A 11 19.79 -25.34 5.14
C GLU A 11 18.65 -24.33 5.05
N GLY A 12 18.48 -23.69 3.90
CA GLY A 12 17.43 -22.71 3.70
C GLY A 12 16.07 -23.37 3.41
N LEU A 13 15.02 -22.98 4.14
CA LEU A 13 13.65 -23.48 3.97
C LEU A 13 12.76 -22.44 3.28
N THR A 14 11.88 -22.94 2.40
CA THR A 14 10.77 -22.19 1.81
C THR A 14 9.47 -22.42 2.57
N TYR A 15 8.39 -21.75 2.19
CA TYR A 15 7.07 -22.01 2.77
C TYR A 15 6.56 -23.42 2.47
N ASP A 16 7.02 -24.05 1.39
CA ASP A 16 6.61 -25.40 0.98
C ASP A 16 7.30 -26.50 1.82
N ASP A 17 8.36 -26.18 2.57
CA ASP A 17 9.14 -27.14 3.35
C ASP A 17 8.62 -27.31 4.78
N VAL A 18 7.61 -26.56 5.19
CA VAL A 18 7.10 -26.56 6.56
C VAL A 18 5.58 -26.49 6.62
N LEU A 19 5.03 -26.98 7.74
CA LEU A 19 3.68 -26.67 8.21
C LEU A 19 3.76 -26.13 9.65
N LEU A 20 2.74 -25.36 10.06
CA LEU A 20 2.58 -24.94 11.44
C LEU A 20 1.97 -26.07 12.28
N LEU A 21 2.44 -26.24 13.49
CA LEU A 21 1.87 -27.18 14.45
C LEU A 21 0.56 -26.60 15.03
N PRO A 22 -0.55 -27.34 14.99
CA PRO A 22 -1.74 -26.96 15.73
C PRO A 22 -1.45 -26.87 17.23
N ALA A 23 -2.10 -25.94 17.92
CA ALA A 23 -2.00 -25.77 19.35
C ALA A 23 -3.38 -25.63 20.00
N TYR A 24 -3.44 -25.73 21.32
CA TYR A 24 -4.66 -25.44 22.06
C TYR A 24 -5.13 -24.01 21.77
N SER A 25 -6.42 -23.84 21.49
CA SER A 25 -7.01 -22.55 21.09
C SER A 25 -8.26 -22.24 21.92
N GLU A 26 -8.30 -21.06 22.50
CA GLU A 26 -9.47 -20.47 23.16
C GLU A 26 -10.11 -19.35 22.33
N VAL A 27 -9.53 -19.03 21.15
CA VAL A 27 -10.01 -17.95 20.27
C VAL A 27 -10.70 -18.50 19.02
N LEU A 28 -11.77 -17.89 18.60
CA LEU A 28 -12.44 -18.22 17.32
C LEU A 28 -11.86 -17.37 16.18
N PRO A 29 -11.91 -17.82 14.92
CA PRO A 29 -11.37 -17.07 13.79
C PRO A 29 -11.91 -15.62 13.68
N ARG A 30 -13.15 -15.36 14.10
CA ARG A 30 -13.75 -14.02 14.11
C ARG A 30 -13.24 -13.10 15.23
N GLU A 31 -12.60 -13.66 16.26
CA GLU A 31 -12.17 -12.95 17.47
C GLU A 31 -10.69 -12.55 17.42
N VAL A 32 -9.91 -13.14 16.50
CA VAL A 32 -8.50 -12.81 16.38
C VAL A 32 -8.27 -11.40 15.86
N ASN A 33 -7.24 -10.74 16.39
CA ASN A 33 -6.81 -9.42 15.96
C ASN A 33 -5.72 -9.54 14.89
N THR A 34 -6.02 -9.11 13.66
CA THR A 34 -5.07 -9.15 12.53
C THR A 34 -4.26 -7.86 12.37
N SER A 35 -4.46 -6.87 13.25
CA SER A 35 -3.71 -5.62 13.16
C SER A 35 -2.24 -5.83 13.53
N THR A 36 -1.36 -5.05 12.89
CA THR A 36 0.09 -5.19 13.00
C THR A 36 0.78 -3.85 12.78
N PHE A 37 2.11 -3.81 12.95
CA PHE A 37 2.93 -2.66 12.61
C PHE A 37 3.58 -2.82 11.23
N LEU A 38 3.39 -1.82 10.37
CA LEU A 38 4.12 -1.67 9.11
C LEU A 38 5.53 -1.15 9.34
N THR A 39 5.63 -0.12 10.17
CA THR A 39 6.85 0.53 10.62
C THR A 39 6.76 0.76 12.12
N ARG A 40 7.77 1.35 12.75
CA ARG A 40 7.74 1.67 14.19
C ARG A 40 6.47 2.44 14.61
N ASN A 41 5.94 3.30 13.73
CA ASN A 41 4.88 4.24 14.09
C ASN A 41 3.61 4.10 13.22
N ILE A 42 3.64 3.30 12.15
CA ILE A 42 2.46 3.07 11.30
C ILE A 42 1.88 1.70 11.60
N ARG A 43 0.61 1.67 12.00
CA ARG A 43 -0.16 0.46 12.21
C ARG A 43 -1.06 0.17 11.00
N LEU A 44 -1.17 -1.10 10.65
CA LEU A 44 -2.12 -1.64 9.66
C LEU A 44 -3.20 -2.43 10.39
N ASN A 45 -4.41 -2.46 9.85
CA ASN A 45 -5.51 -3.26 10.37
C ASN A 45 -5.50 -4.69 9.81
N ILE A 46 -4.83 -4.92 8.68
CA ILE A 46 -4.50 -6.23 8.12
C ILE A 46 -3.04 -6.26 7.67
N PRO A 47 -2.32 -7.38 7.79
CA PRO A 47 -0.88 -7.46 7.55
C PRO A 47 -0.53 -7.60 6.05
N ILE A 48 -1.16 -6.80 5.18
CA ILE A 48 -1.03 -6.92 3.72
C ILE A 48 -0.61 -5.60 3.08
N ILE A 49 0.43 -5.68 2.24
CA ILE A 49 1.00 -4.58 1.47
C ILE A 49 0.99 -4.96 -0.02
N SER A 50 0.61 -4.06 -0.91
CA SER A 50 0.80 -4.29 -2.36
C SER A 50 2.17 -3.79 -2.82
N ALA A 51 2.81 -4.56 -3.70
CA ALA A 51 4.16 -4.31 -4.16
C ALA A 51 4.27 -3.09 -5.08
N ALA A 52 5.38 -2.37 -4.97
CA ALA A 52 5.69 -1.18 -5.77
C ALA A 52 6.12 -1.57 -7.21
N MET A 53 5.19 -2.11 -7.97
CA MET A 53 5.42 -2.59 -9.34
C MET A 53 4.45 -1.92 -10.31
N ASP A 54 4.92 -1.59 -11.51
CA ASP A 54 4.18 -0.79 -12.49
C ASP A 54 3.00 -1.51 -13.19
N THR A 55 2.79 -2.79 -12.86
CA THR A 55 1.61 -3.57 -13.22
C THR A 55 0.78 -3.99 -12.01
N VAL A 56 1.11 -3.46 -10.81
CA VAL A 56 0.45 -3.83 -9.56
C VAL A 56 -0.16 -2.64 -8.85
N THR A 57 0.65 -1.62 -8.47
CA THR A 57 0.18 -0.59 -7.54
C THR A 57 0.30 0.83 -8.10
N GLU A 58 -0.84 1.39 -8.47
CA GLU A 58 -1.11 2.81 -8.62
C GLU A 58 -2.23 3.23 -7.66
N ALA A 59 -2.73 4.45 -7.75
CA ALA A 59 -3.73 4.98 -6.81
C ALA A 59 -4.97 4.10 -6.68
N GLY A 60 -5.44 3.47 -7.77
CA GLY A 60 -6.62 2.60 -7.75
C GLY A 60 -6.49 1.47 -6.74
N LEU A 61 -5.44 0.64 -6.87
CA LEU A 61 -5.19 -0.45 -5.92
C LEU A 61 -4.79 0.05 -4.54
N ALA A 62 -4.01 1.14 -4.45
CA ALA A 62 -3.61 1.70 -3.16
C ALA A 62 -4.82 2.16 -2.33
N ILE A 63 -5.81 2.79 -2.96
CA ILE A 63 -7.07 3.20 -2.33
C ILE A 63 -7.83 1.97 -1.83
N ALA A 64 -8.07 1.00 -2.72
CA ALA A 64 -8.85 -0.19 -2.40
C ALA A 64 -8.22 -0.98 -1.24
N LEU A 65 -6.89 -1.15 -1.25
CA LEU A 65 -6.18 -1.89 -0.19
C LEU A 65 -6.15 -1.13 1.13
N ALA A 66 -6.00 0.21 1.11
CA ALA A 66 -6.09 1.02 2.32
C ALA A 66 -7.51 0.99 2.92
N GLN A 67 -8.57 0.98 2.10
CA GLN A 67 -9.95 0.78 2.53
C GLN A 67 -10.18 -0.57 3.21
N ALA A 68 -9.50 -1.61 2.75
CA ALA A 68 -9.53 -2.94 3.37
C ALA A 68 -8.70 -3.04 4.68
N GLY A 69 -7.85 -2.03 4.97
CA GLY A 69 -7.03 -1.97 6.20
C GLY A 69 -5.55 -2.26 6.00
N GLY A 70 -5.10 -2.52 4.77
CA GLY A 70 -3.70 -2.64 4.37
C GLY A 70 -3.10 -1.34 3.88
N ILE A 71 -2.06 -1.41 3.04
CA ILE A 71 -1.44 -0.24 2.42
C ILE A 71 -0.87 -0.57 1.04
N GLY A 72 -1.02 0.35 0.07
CA GLY A 72 -0.39 0.26 -1.24
C GLY A 72 0.94 1.01 -1.28
N MET A 73 1.96 0.40 -1.94
CA MET A 73 3.23 1.06 -2.26
C MET A 73 3.24 1.46 -3.73
N LEU A 74 3.15 2.75 -4.00
CA LEU A 74 3.19 3.30 -5.36
C LEU A 74 4.56 3.07 -5.99
N HIS A 75 4.59 2.60 -7.23
CA HIS A 75 5.84 2.38 -7.94
C HIS A 75 6.49 3.70 -8.41
N LYS A 76 7.81 3.68 -8.62
CA LYS A 76 8.59 4.84 -9.08
C LYS A 76 8.81 4.90 -10.60
N ASN A 77 8.27 3.94 -11.35
CA ASN A 77 8.46 3.83 -12.81
C ASN A 77 7.61 4.86 -13.57
N MET A 78 7.69 6.11 -13.11
CA MET A 78 7.00 7.29 -13.62
C MET A 78 7.76 8.55 -13.20
N THR A 79 7.39 9.71 -13.74
CA THR A 79 8.01 10.99 -13.35
C THR A 79 7.75 11.30 -11.88
N ILE A 80 8.61 12.13 -11.27
CA ILE A 80 8.47 12.59 -9.87
C ILE A 80 7.09 13.19 -9.65
N GLN A 81 6.66 14.08 -10.56
CA GLN A 81 5.36 14.75 -10.47
C GLN A 81 4.20 13.75 -10.57
N ALA A 82 4.24 12.79 -11.51
CA ALA A 82 3.19 11.79 -11.66
C ALA A 82 3.05 10.93 -10.39
N GLN A 83 4.16 10.52 -9.76
CA GLN A 83 4.11 9.74 -8.52
C GLN A 83 3.54 10.56 -7.35
N ALA A 84 3.90 11.84 -7.24
CA ALA A 84 3.31 12.75 -6.26
C ALA A 84 1.81 12.95 -6.49
N ASP A 85 1.35 13.00 -7.76
CA ASP A 85 -0.07 13.09 -8.09
C ASP A 85 -0.84 11.81 -7.73
N GLU A 86 -0.23 10.63 -7.90
CA GLU A 86 -0.80 9.37 -7.41
C GLU A 86 -0.97 9.38 -5.88
N VAL A 87 0.02 9.88 -5.10
CA VAL A 87 -0.13 10.09 -3.65
C VAL A 87 -1.31 11.01 -3.36
N ARG A 88 -1.41 12.17 -4.03
CA ARG A 88 -2.53 13.12 -3.83
C ARG A 88 -3.89 12.49 -4.12
N LYS A 89 -4.00 11.65 -5.16
CA LYS A 89 -5.23 10.92 -5.48
C LYS A 89 -5.66 10.01 -4.31
N VAL A 90 -4.72 9.26 -3.71
CA VAL A 90 -5.02 8.41 -2.55
C VAL A 90 -5.45 9.27 -1.36
N LYS A 91 -4.69 10.33 -1.03
CA LYS A 91 -4.99 11.21 0.11
C LYS A 91 -6.34 11.93 -0.01
N ARG A 92 -6.75 12.26 -1.24
CA ARG A 92 -8.05 12.91 -1.52
C ARG A 92 -9.21 11.93 -1.62
N SER A 93 -8.96 10.65 -1.81
CA SER A 93 -10.03 9.64 -2.01
C SER A 93 -10.92 9.47 -0.79
N GLU A 94 -10.34 9.56 0.40
CA GLU A 94 -11.04 9.62 1.68
C GLU A 94 -10.35 10.60 2.61
N SER A 95 -11.12 11.54 3.13
CA SER A 95 -10.71 12.38 4.24
C SER A 95 -11.89 12.52 5.18
N GLY A 96 -11.65 12.49 6.48
CA GLY A 96 -12.71 12.82 7.45
C GLY A 96 -13.16 14.28 7.32
N MET A 97 -12.20 15.16 7.01
CA MET A 97 -12.39 16.56 6.68
C MET A 97 -11.37 16.95 5.60
N ILE A 98 -11.80 17.56 4.54
CA ILE A 98 -10.94 18.14 3.51
C ILE A 98 -10.31 19.41 4.12
N GLN A 99 -9.01 19.37 4.45
CA GLN A 99 -8.32 20.47 5.16
C GLN A 99 -8.05 21.68 4.28
N GLU A 100 -7.80 21.49 2.99
CA GLU A 100 -7.61 22.57 2.01
C GLU A 100 -8.62 22.37 0.89
N PRO A 101 -9.89 22.70 1.11
CA PRO A 101 -10.89 22.56 0.06
C PRO A 101 -10.59 23.53 -1.09
N VAL A 102 -10.94 23.13 -2.30
CA VAL A 102 -10.95 24.04 -3.43
C VAL A 102 -11.93 25.18 -3.13
N THR A 103 -11.49 26.43 -3.26
CA THR A 103 -12.26 27.63 -2.95
C THR A 103 -12.36 28.55 -4.16
N LEU A 104 -13.31 29.46 -4.11
CA LEU A 104 -13.48 30.59 -5.05
C LEU A 104 -13.55 31.89 -4.29
N LEU A 105 -13.15 32.97 -4.92
CA LEU A 105 -13.43 34.34 -4.44
C LEU A 105 -14.86 34.75 -4.81
N GLU A 106 -15.42 35.72 -4.08
CA GLU A 106 -16.80 36.19 -4.25
C GLU A 106 -17.09 36.76 -5.65
N ASP A 107 -16.09 37.35 -6.29
CA ASP A 107 -16.15 37.97 -7.61
C ASP A 107 -15.90 37.01 -8.78
N ALA A 108 -15.56 35.74 -8.50
CA ALA A 108 -15.43 34.72 -9.53
C ALA A 108 -16.74 34.49 -10.28
N LEU A 109 -16.65 34.08 -11.55
CA LEU A 109 -17.83 33.84 -12.37
C LEU A 109 -18.41 32.42 -12.16
N LEU A 110 -19.68 32.23 -12.45
CA LEU A 110 -20.32 30.93 -12.44
C LEU A 110 -19.63 29.93 -13.42
N ALA A 111 -19.10 30.44 -14.53
CA ALA A 111 -18.31 29.65 -15.48
C ALA A 111 -17.07 29.02 -14.81
N ASP A 112 -16.38 29.79 -13.96
CA ASP A 112 -15.21 29.31 -13.21
C ASP A 112 -15.60 28.22 -12.22
N ALA A 113 -16.70 28.45 -11.48
CA ALA A 113 -17.25 27.47 -10.56
C ALA A 113 -17.60 26.15 -11.27
N PHE A 114 -18.24 26.23 -12.42
CA PHE A 114 -18.63 25.06 -13.22
C PHE A 114 -17.40 24.28 -13.72
N ASN A 115 -16.40 24.99 -14.27
CA ASN A 115 -15.17 24.37 -14.77
C ASN A 115 -14.41 23.69 -13.64
N ILE A 116 -14.22 24.37 -12.51
CA ILE A 116 -13.52 23.81 -11.33
C ILE A 116 -14.25 22.59 -10.80
N MET A 117 -15.59 22.62 -10.71
CA MET A 117 -16.37 21.47 -10.27
C MET A 117 -16.21 20.28 -11.22
N LYS A 118 -16.20 20.52 -12.53
CA LYS A 118 -16.04 19.50 -13.57
C LYS A 118 -14.63 18.90 -13.54
N GLU A 119 -13.60 19.73 -13.50
CA GLU A 119 -12.19 19.32 -13.51
C GLU A 119 -11.82 18.52 -12.26
N ASN A 120 -12.33 18.93 -11.09
CA ASN A 120 -12.02 18.29 -9.82
C ASN A 120 -13.05 17.20 -9.42
N GLY A 121 -14.11 16.98 -10.18
CA GLY A 121 -15.15 15.99 -9.86
C GLY A 121 -15.91 16.29 -8.56
N ILE A 122 -16.04 17.57 -8.18
CA ILE A 122 -16.67 18.04 -6.94
C ILE A 122 -18.03 18.69 -7.19
N GLY A 123 -18.94 18.57 -6.25
CA GLY A 123 -20.32 19.10 -6.40
C GLY A 123 -20.60 20.35 -5.56
N GLY A 124 -19.58 21.08 -5.11
CA GLY A 124 -19.72 22.36 -4.43
C GLY A 124 -18.40 22.87 -3.88
N ILE A 125 -18.29 24.19 -3.83
CA ILE A 125 -17.07 24.93 -3.56
C ILE A 125 -17.40 26.00 -2.50
N PRO A 126 -16.68 26.03 -1.35
CA PRO A 126 -16.73 27.16 -0.43
C PRO A 126 -16.24 28.45 -1.10
N VAL A 127 -16.92 29.55 -0.84
CA VAL A 127 -16.57 30.88 -1.35
C VAL A 127 -15.99 31.69 -0.19
N ILE A 128 -14.83 32.30 -0.41
CA ILE A 128 -14.06 33.03 0.59
C ILE A 128 -13.74 34.45 0.13
N ASP A 129 -13.36 35.31 1.07
CA ASP A 129 -12.74 36.61 0.76
C ASP A 129 -11.21 36.52 0.69
N ALA A 130 -10.55 37.66 0.47
CA ALA A 130 -9.10 37.77 0.40
C ALA A 130 -8.38 37.36 1.70
N ASP A 131 -9.06 37.41 2.83
CA ASP A 131 -8.56 36.99 4.16
C ASP A 131 -8.91 35.53 4.48
N HIS A 132 -9.32 34.73 3.49
CA HIS A 132 -9.77 33.35 3.62
C HIS A 132 -10.98 33.14 4.54
N LYS A 133 -11.74 34.20 4.87
CA LYS A 133 -12.99 34.07 5.64
C LYS A 133 -14.10 33.54 4.75
N LEU A 134 -14.86 32.61 5.29
CA LEU A 134 -15.99 32.00 4.59
C LEU A 134 -17.12 33.02 4.36
N LYS A 135 -17.56 33.18 3.12
CA LYS A 135 -18.66 34.06 2.69
C LYS A 135 -19.89 33.30 2.25
N GLY A 136 -19.72 32.12 1.70
CA GLY A 136 -20.79 31.30 1.21
C GLY A 136 -20.34 29.94 0.71
N ILE A 137 -21.27 29.24 0.09
CA ILE A 137 -20.99 27.99 -0.63
C ILE A 137 -21.79 27.96 -1.94
N ILE A 138 -21.15 27.58 -3.04
CA ILE A 138 -21.82 27.33 -4.31
C ILE A 138 -21.80 25.82 -4.62
N THR A 139 -22.94 25.29 -5.07
CA THR A 139 -23.13 23.86 -5.30
C THR A 139 -23.72 23.59 -6.68
N ASN A 140 -23.66 22.31 -7.12
CA ASN A 140 -24.34 21.88 -8.35
C ASN A 140 -25.84 22.20 -8.36
N ARG A 141 -26.49 22.32 -7.19
CA ARG A 141 -27.90 22.69 -7.07
C ARG A 141 -28.10 24.14 -7.49
N ASP A 142 -27.19 25.02 -7.10
CA ASP A 142 -27.24 26.45 -7.39
C ASP A 142 -26.98 26.72 -8.88
N LEU A 143 -26.09 25.93 -9.52
CA LEU A 143 -25.74 26.05 -10.94
C LEU A 143 -26.78 25.42 -11.87
N ARG A 144 -27.58 24.46 -11.42
CA ARG A 144 -28.41 23.58 -12.27
C ARG A 144 -29.34 24.31 -13.23
N PHE A 145 -29.87 25.45 -12.81
CA PHE A 145 -30.86 26.21 -13.56
C PHE A 145 -30.33 27.56 -14.08
N GLN A 146 -29.03 27.83 -13.88
CA GLN A 146 -28.42 29.06 -14.35
C GLN A 146 -28.18 29.00 -15.86
N LYS A 147 -28.66 30.02 -16.58
CA LYS A 147 -28.48 30.17 -18.03
C LYS A 147 -27.31 31.10 -18.37
N ASP A 148 -27.10 32.12 -17.53
CA ASP A 148 -26.02 33.09 -17.68
C ASP A 148 -24.85 32.69 -16.75
N MET A 149 -23.77 32.25 -17.34
CA MET A 149 -22.56 31.82 -16.63
C MET A 149 -21.59 32.99 -16.38
N THR A 150 -21.92 34.19 -16.79
CA THR A 150 -21.11 35.41 -16.58
C THR A 150 -21.49 36.17 -15.32
N VAL A 151 -22.48 35.68 -14.58
CA VAL A 151 -22.90 36.21 -13.27
C VAL A 151 -21.85 35.87 -12.22
N ALA A 152 -21.64 36.75 -11.24
CA ALA A 152 -20.74 36.53 -10.12
C ALA A 152 -21.26 35.42 -9.20
N VAL A 153 -20.35 34.62 -8.64
CA VAL A 153 -20.68 33.56 -7.70
C VAL A 153 -21.41 34.10 -6.48
N SER A 154 -21.05 35.30 -6.00
CA SER A 154 -21.69 35.99 -4.87
C SER A 154 -23.19 36.23 -5.03
N ASP A 155 -23.70 36.31 -6.26
CA ASP A 155 -25.12 36.58 -6.53
C ASP A 155 -25.98 35.31 -6.46
N VAL A 156 -25.37 34.13 -6.58
CA VAL A 156 -26.07 32.85 -6.68
C VAL A 156 -25.76 31.92 -5.51
N MET A 157 -24.60 32.06 -4.85
CA MET A 157 -24.18 31.21 -3.73
C MET A 157 -25.15 31.28 -2.56
N THR A 158 -25.18 30.20 -1.77
CA THR A 158 -25.82 30.21 -0.45
C THR A 158 -24.95 31.01 0.52
N LYS A 159 -25.44 32.19 0.95
CA LYS A 159 -24.78 33.08 1.93
C LYS A 159 -25.65 33.36 3.15
N THR A 160 -26.97 33.32 3.00
CA THR A 160 -27.94 33.52 4.11
C THR A 160 -28.22 32.19 4.77
N ASN A 161 -28.19 32.14 6.11
CA ASN A 161 -28.36 30.93 6.91
C ASN A 161 -27.31 29.84 6.57
N LEU A 162 -26.08 30.25 6.25
CA LEU A 162 -24.99 29.33 5.98
C LEU A 162 -24.68 28.48 7.20
N VAL A 163 -24.85 27.16 7.07
CA VAL A 163 -24.55 26.20 8.12
C VAL A 163 -23.06 25.92 8.10
N VAL A 164 -22.39 26.13 9.22
CA VAL A 164 -20.96 25.88 9.43
C VAL A 164 -20.74 25.05 10.71
N ALA A 165 -19.58 24.39 10.78
CA ALA A 165 -19.11 23.72 11.98
C ALA A 165 -17.87 24.42 12.54
N PRO A 166 -17.66 24.45 13.85
CA PRO A 166 -16.40 24.91 14.43
C PRO A 166 -15.25 23.93 14.19
N GLN A 167 -14.03 24.44 14.17
CA GLN A 167 -12.83 23.61 14.14
C GLN A 167 -12.82 22.62 15.32
N GLY A 168 -12.50 21.34 15.05
CA GLY A 168 -12.54 20.27 16.04
C GLY A 168 -13.86 19.47 16.06
N THR A 169 -14.85 19.82 15.23
CA THR A 169 -16.09 19.05 15.08
C THR A 169 -15.77 17.62 14.64
N THR A 170 -16.28 16.63 15.36
CA THR A 170 -16.16 15.21 15.03
C THR A 170 -17.05 14.84 13.85
N LEU A 171 -16.72 13.75 13.16
CA LEU A 171 -17.56 13.25 12.05
C LEU A 171 -18.97 12.85 12.49
N THR A 172 -19.14 12.41 13.73
CA THR A 172 -20.46 12.09 14.31
C THR A 172 -21.31 13.35 14.49
N GLU A 173 -20.74 14.41 15.04
CA GLU A 173 -21.41 15.72 15.17
C GLU A 173 -21.70 16.32 13.79
N ALA A 174 -20.73 16.25 12.86
CA ALA A 174 -20.92 16.70 11.49
C ALA A 174 -22.07 15.95 10.79
N ALA A 175 -22.20 14.64 11.00
CA ALA A 175 -23.31 13.85 10.47
C ALA A 175 -24.67 14.34 10.99
N ALA A 176 -24.77 14.65 12.28
CA ALA A 176 -26.00 15.18 12.86
C ALA A 176 -26.37 16.58 12.31
N ILE A 177 -25.36 17.46 12.14
CA ILE A 177 -25.53 18.79 11.52
C ILE A 177 -25.99 18.66 10.06
N LEU A 178 -25.32 17.84 9.25
CA LEU A 178 -25.69 17.61 7.84
C LEU A 178 -27.12 17.07 7.72
N GLN A 179 -27.47 16.08 8.55
CA GLN A 179 -28.80 15.45 8.55
C GLN A 179 -29.88 16.45 9.01
N GLY A 180 -29.66 17.16 10.10
CA GLY A 180 -30.61 18.11 10.67
C GLY A 180 -30.94 19.28 9.72
N ASN A 181 -29.96 19.74 8.96
CA ASN A 181 -30.10 20.84 8.01
C ASN A 181 -30.35 20.37 6.55
N LYS A 182 -30.40 19.06 6.29
CA LYS A 182 -30.60 18.46 4.94
C LYS A 182 -29.60 18.97 3.91
N ILE A 183 -28.34 19.12 4.30
CA ILE A 183 -27.23 19.56 3.46
C ILE A 183 -26.20 18.43 3.26
N GLU A 184 -25.42 18.50 2.20
CA GLU A 184 -24.41 17.48 1.86
C GLU A 184 -22.97 17.95 2.15
N LYS A 185 -22.78 19.23 2.42
CA LYS A 185 -21.47 19.87 2.62
C LYS A 185 -21.52 20.80 3.80
N LEU A 186 -20.53 20.68 4.67
CA LEU A 186 -20.44 21.43 5.91
C LEU A 186 -19.06 22.10 5.98
N PRO A 187 -18.97 23.40 5.67
CA PRO A 187 -17.73 24.15 5.87
C PRO A 187 -17.36 24.17 7.35
N VAL A 188 -16.08 24.03 7.64
CA VAL A 188 -15.52 24.11 9.00
C VAL A 188 -14.71 25.38 9.11
N VAL A 189 -14.99 26.19 10.12
CA VAL A 189 -14.33 27.48 10.33
C VAL A 189 -13.68 27.54 11.71
N ASN A 190 -12.64 28.35 11.85
CA ASN A 190 -12.05 28.70 13.13
C ASN A 190 -12.86 29.82 13.84
N LYS A 191 -12.37 30.26 15.00
CA LYS A 191 -13.03 31.31 15.80
C LYS A 191 -13.11 32.67 15.08
N ASP A 192 -12.23 32.90 14.09
CA ASP A 192 -12.15 34.14 13.34
C ASP A 192 -12.98 34.08 12.03
N GLY A 193 -13.69 32.96 11.79
CA GLY A 193 -14.50 32.74 10.60
C GLY A 193 -13.69 32.34 9.37
N VAL A 194 -12.39 32.03 9.53
CA VAL A 194 -11.52 31.55 8.46
C VAL A 194 -11.85 30.09 8.15
N LEU A 195 -11.97 29.76 6.88
CA LEU A 195 -12.23 28.39 6.42
C LEU A 195 -11.02 27.50 6.72
N VAL A 196 -11.20 26.44 7.50
CA VAL A 196 -10.15 25.48 7.86
C VAL A 196 -10.43 24.09 7.29
N GLY A 197 -11.61 23.86 6.72
CA GLY A 197 -11.93 22.59 6.10
C GLY A 197 -13.35 22.48 5.57
N LEU A 198 -13.63 21.34 4.94
CA LEU A 198 -14.95 20.98 4.42
C LEU A 198 -15.24 19.52 4.75
N ILE A 199 -16.35 19.22 5.39
CA ILE A 199 -16.85 17.86 5.63
C ILE A 199 -18.02 17.62 4.67
N THR A 200 -18.02 16.47 3.98
CA THR A 200 -19.12 16.10 3.09
C THR A 200 -19.84 14.84 3.58
N TYR A 201 -21.12 14.71 3.18
CA TYR A 201 -21.89 13.49 3.43
C TYR A 201 -21.22 12.23 2.86
N LYS A 202 -20.56 12.36 1.70
CA LYS A 202 -19.79 11.25 1.09
C LYS A 202 -18.66 10.77 1.98
N ASP A 203 -17.95 11.69 2.66
CA ASP A 203 -16.84 11.33 3.54
C ASP A 203 -17.34 10.54 4.76
N ILE A 204 -18.49 10.96 5.33
CA ILE A 204 -19.13 10.23 6.42
C ILE A 204 -19.61 8.84 5.98
N GLN A 205 -20.18 8.71 4.78
CA GLN A 205 -20.59 7.42 4.24
C GLN A 205 -19.41 6.47 4.03
N LYS A 206 -18.27 6.97 3.51
CA LYS A 206 -17.06 6.17 3.33
C LYS A 206 -16.53 5.61 4.64
N VAL A 207 -16.57 6.38 5.73
CA VAL A 207 -16.18 5.90 7.07
C VAL A 207 -17.07 4.73 7.52
N LYS A 208 -18.38 4.80 7.24
CA LYS A 208 -19.30 3.70 7.55
C LYS A 208 -19.10 2.46 6.69
N ASN A 209 -18.78 2.65 5.40
CA ASN A 209 -18.59 1.56 4.44
C ASN A 209 -17.25 0.84 4.65
N PHE A 210 -16.22 1.56 5.12
CA PHE A 210 -14.86 1.04 5.30
C PHE A 210 -14.36 1.24 6.75
N PRO A 211 -14.97 0.58 7.75
CA PRO A 211 -14.63 0.79 9.16
C PRO A 211 -13.21 0.33 9.50
N ASN A 212 -12.64 -0.59 8.71
CA ASN A 212 -11.29 -1.09 8.90
C ASN A 212 -10.23 -0.34 8.08
N ALA A 213 -10.58 0.74 7.39
CA ALA A 213 -9.64 1.46 6.55
C ALA A 213 -8.40 1.94 7.32
N CYS A 214 -7.23 1.79 6.69
CA CYS A 214 -5.96 2.26 7.23
C CYS A 214 -5.83 3.76 6.98
N LYS A 215 -5.98 4.56 8.04
CA LYS A 215 -6.04 6.03 7.98
C LYS A 215 -4.96 6.69 8.82
N ASP A 216 -4.57 7.90 8.40
CA ASP A 216 -3.74 8.79 9.19
C ASP A 216 -4.57 9.54 10.26
N GLU A 217 -3.92 10.38 11.04
CA GLU A 217 -4.52 11.18 12.10
C GLU A 217 -5.57 12.20 11.60
N TYR A 218 -5.54 12.53 10.31
CA TYR A 218 -6.51 13.41 9.64
C TYR A 218 -7.66 12.64 8.99
N GLY A 219 -7.73 11.32 9.18
CA GLY A 219 -8.75 10.46 8.59
C GLY A 219 -8.58 10.19 7.09
N ARG A 220 -7.41 10.51 6.50
CA ARG A 220 -7.07 10.24 5.10
C ARG A 220 -6.47 8.84 4.98
N LEU A 221 -6.71 8.17 3.85
CA LEU A 221 -6.10 6.88 3.59
C LEU A 221 -4.56 6.96 3.61
N ARG A 222 -3.91 5.96 4.20
CA ARG A 222 -2.45 5.84 4.19
C ARG A 222 -1.96 5.29 2.87
N VAL A 223 -0.81 5.79 2.43
CA VAL A 223 -0.14 5.39 1.19
C VAL A 223 1.36 5.44 1.35
N GLY A 224 2.04 4.45 0.79
CA GLY A 224 3.49 4.44 0.65
C GLY A 224 3.93 4.66 -0.80
N ALA A 225 5.19 5.02 -0.99
CA ALA A 225 5.77 5.17 -2.31
C ALA A 225 7.22 4.68 -2.35
N ALA A 226 7.59 4.01 -3.45
CA ALA A 226 8.95 3.56 -3.67
C ALA A 226 9.84 4.68 -4.20
N VAL A 227 11.09 4.69 -3.73
CA VAL A 227 12.18 5.55 -4.21
C VAL A 227 13.43 4.70 -4.47
N GLY A 228 14.33 5.17 -5.31
CA GLY A 228 15.61 4.52 -5.58
C GLY A 228 16.76 5.14 -4.79
N VAL A 229 17.98 4.95 -5.31
CA VAL A 229 19.22 5.48 -4.71
C VAL A 229 19.97 6.46 -5.64
N ALA A 230 19.47 6.72 -6.85
CA ALA A 230 20.03 7.69 -7.77
C ALA A 230 19.90 9.13 -7.21
N ALA A 231 20.69 10.05 -7.73
CA ALA A 231 20.83 11.42 -7.18
C ALA A 231 19.51 12.21 -7.14
N ASP A 232 18.60 11.99 -8.09
CA ASP A 232 17.30 12.66 -8.19
C ASP A 232 16.25 12.16 -7.17
N ASN A 233 16.56 11.09 -6.41
CA ASN A 233 15.58 10.52 -5.50
C ASN A 233 15.34 11.35 -4.23
N ILE A 234 16.24 12.27 -3.88
CA ILE A 234 15.97 13.25 -2.80
C ILE A 234 14.88 14.24 -3.24
N ASP A 235 14.91 14.72 -4.48
CA ASP A 235 13.84 15.58 -5.03
C ASP A 235 12.52 14.82 -5.11
N ARG A 236 12.57 13.54 -5.46
CA ARG A 236 11.41 12.64 -5.45
C ARG A 236 10.82 12.51 -4.05
N VAL A 237 11.65 12.25 -3.02
CA VAL A 237 11.19 12.18 -1.62
C VAL A 237 10.54 13.50 -1.22
N THR A 238 11.15 14.64 -1.55
CA THR A 238 10.60 15.97 -1.27
C THR A 238 9.21 16.17 -1.90
N ALA A 239 9.05 15.81 -3.16
CA ALA A 239 7.76 15.90 -3.85
C ALA A 239 6.69 14.99 -3.23
N LEU A 240 7.08 13.79 -2.81
CA LEU A 240 6.19 12.83 -2.13
C LEU A 240 5.77 13.32 -0.74
N VAL A 241 6.69 13.88 0.04
CA VAL A 241 6.40 14.50 1.35
C VAL A 241 5.41 15.65 1.19
N ASN A 242 5.65 16.54 0.22
CA ASN A 242 4.73 17.64 -0.10
C ASN A 242 3.36 17.16 -0.60
N ALA A 243 3.28 15.95 -1.15
CA ALA A 243 2.00 15.30 -1.52
C ALA A 243 1.32 14.60 -0.34
N GLY A 244 1.98 14.48 0.82
CA GLY A 244 1.45 13.88 2.05
C GLY A 244 1.65 12.36 2.15
N VAL A 245 2.71 11.80 1.55
CA VAL A 245 3.06 10.37 1.70
C VAL A 245 3.28 10.00 3.17
N ASP A 246 2.80 8.82 3.60
CA ASP A 246 2.96 8.36 4.99
C ASP A 246 4.29 7.63 5.20
N VAL A 247 4.77 6.92 4.18
CA VAL A 247 5.98 6.12 4.25
C VAL A 247 6.66 6.05 2.89
N VAL A 248 7.98 6.11 2.84
CA VAL A 248 8.76 5.83 1.64
C VAL A 248 9.47 4.49 1.77
N THR A 249 9.61 3.79 0.65
CA THR A 249 10.38 2.55 0.57
C THR A 249 11.60 2.77 -0.30
N VAL A 250 12.80 2.71 0.28
CA VAL A 250 14.05 2.63 -0.49
C VAL A 250 14.15 1.22 -1.04
N ASP A 251 13.78 1.06 -2.30
CA ASP A 251 13.46 -0.22 -2.93
C ASP A 251 14.46 -0.59 -4.04
N THR A 252 15.37 -1.51 -3.74
CA THR A 252 16.41 -2.00 -4.66
C THR A 252 16.45 -3.53 -4.71
N ALA A 253 17.13 -4.08 -5.72
CA ALA A 253 17.36 -5.52 -5.82
C ALA A 253 18.30 -6.04 -4.71
N HIS A 254 19.18 -5.16 -4.17
CA HIS A 254 20.13 -5.50 -3.10
C HIS A 254 20.22 -4.35 -2.08
N GLY A 255 19.46 -4.49 -0.99
CA GLY A 255 19.35 -3.46 0.06
C GLY A 255 20.60 -3.34 0.96
N HIS A 256 21.42 -4.39 1.06
CA HIS A 256 22.66 -4.35 1.82
C HIS A 256 23.79 -3.76 1.00
N SER A 257 23.61 -2.53 0.55
CA SER A 257 24.58 -1.79 -0.25
C SER A 257 24.81 -0.38 0.30
N LYS A 258 25.98 0.19 0.02
CA LYS A 258 26.34 1.54 0.49
C LYS A 258 25.33 2.59 0.04
N GLY A 259 24.89 2.55 -1.21
CA GLY A 259 23.91 3.50 -1.75
C GLY A 259 22.56 3.48 -1.02
N VAL A 260 22.07 2.30 -0.64
CA VAL A 260 20.82 2.16 0.14
C VAL A 260 20.99 2.69 1.55
N ILE A 261 22.10 2.33 2.24
CA ILE A 261 22.39 2.80 3.59
C ILE A 261 22.51 4.33 3.63
N ASP A 262 23.22 4.91 2.66
CA ASP A 262 23.41 6.35 2.56
C ASP A 262 22.08 7.07 2.25
N MET A 263 21.24 6.51 1.38
CA MET A 263 19.91 7.05 1.07
C MET A 263 18.98 7.04 2.31
N VAL A 264 18.95 5.96 3.07
CA VAL A 264 18.17 5.89 4.32
C VAL A 264 18.62 7.00 5.28
N LYS A 265 19.94 7.16 5.50
CA LYS A 265 20.49 8.22 6.36
C LYS A 265 20.14 9.61 5.84
N ALA A 266 20.26 9.86 4.54
CA ALA A 266 19.93 11.15 3.93
C ALA A 266 18.45 11.51 4.08
N VAL A 267 17.54 10.56 3.83
CA VAL A 267 16.10 10.78 4.00
C VAL A 267 15.76 11.05 5.46
N LYS A 268 16.31 10.28 6.41
CA LYS A 268 16.07 10.49 7.85
C LYS A 268 16.67 11.79 8.37
N ALA A 269 17.78 12.26 7.80
CA ALA A 269 18.37 13.56 8.15
C ALA A 269 17.49 14.74 7.68
N LEU A 270 16.91 14.66 6.47
CA LEU A 270 16.06 15.71 5.90
C LEU A 270 14.63 15.68 6.48
N TYR A 271 14.10 14.49 6.71
CA TYR A 271 12.71 14.25 7.17
C TYR A 271 12.69 13.28 8.34
N PRO A 272 13.09 13.68 9.57
CA PRO A 272 13.21 12.77 10.73
C PRO A 272 11.92 12.03 11.10
N HIS A 273 10.77 12.64 10.83
CA HIS A 273 9.45 12.06 11.14
C HIS A 273 8.91 11.13 10.03
N LEU A 274 9.44 11.22 8.81
CA LEU A 274 9.03 10.36 7.72
C LEU A 274 9.43 8.91 8.02
N GLN A 275 8.47 8.00 7.85
CA GLN A 275 8.75 6.58 8.02
C GLN A 275 9.46 6.03 6.78
N VAL A 276 10.52 5.24 6.99
CA VAL A 276 11.35 4.70 5.92
C VAL A 276 11.43 3.18 6.02
N ILE A 277 10.96 2.50 4.98
CA ILE A 277 11.20 1.08 4.76
C ILE A 277 12.42 0.93 3.87
N ALA A 278 13.31 -0.02 4.14
CA ALA A 278 14.47 -0.28 3.28
C ALA A 278 14.58 -1.77 2.91
N GLY A 279 14.99 -2.04 1.67
CA GLY A 279 15.18 -3.39 1.17
C GLY A 279 15.58 -3.43 -0.32
N ASN A 280 15.68 -4.66 -0.92
CA ASN A 280 15.42 -5.94 -0.29
C ASN A 280 16.69 -6.54 0.30
N ILE A 281 16.51 -7.27 1.37
CA ILE A 281 17.58 -7.97 2.09
C ILE A 281 17.21 -9.44 2.32
N ALA A 282 18.16 -10.26 2.80
CA ALA A 282 17.91 -11.65 3.11
C ALA A 282 18.76 -12.18 4.28
N THR A 283 19.57 -11.33 4.94
CA THR A 283 20.49 -11.77 6.00
C THR A 283 20.35 -10.92 7.27
N ALA A 284 20.75 -11.49 8.40
CA ALA A 284 20.75 -10.84 9.71
C ALA A 284 21.60 -9.55 9.71
N GLU A 285 22.80 -9.61 9.12
CA GLU A 285 23.74 -8.48 9.05
C GLU A 285 23.13 -7.31 8.27
N ALA A 286 22.44 -7.61 7.15
CA ALA A 286 21.76 -6.60 6.35
C ALA A 286 20.62 -5.94 7.14
N ALA A 287 19.85 -6.73 7.90
CA ALA A 287 18.77 -6.22 8.73
C ALA A 287 19.30 -5.25 9.80
N ILE A 288 20.38 -5.62 10.47
CA ILE A 288 21.05 -4.78 11.48
C ILE A 288 21.59 -3.50 10.83
N ALA A 289 22.28 -3.61 9.68
CA ALA A 289 22.88 -2.45 8.99
C ALA A 289 21.83 -1.40 8.57
N LEU A 290 20.66 -1.85 8.06
CA LEU A 290 19.57 -0.95 7.70
C LEU A 290 18.89 -0.33 8.94
N ALA A 291 18.73 -1.11 10.00
CA ALA A 291 18.22 -0.64 11.28
C ALA A 291 19.11 0.46 11.88
N ASP A 292 20.43 0.27 11.86
CA ASP A 292 21.43 1.22 12.35
C ASP A 292 21.51 2.49 11.46
N ALA A 293 21.16 2.35 10.17
CA ALA A 293 21.04 3.50 9.27
C ALA A 293 19.78 4.35 9.54
N GLY A 294 18.83 3.86 10.36
CA GLY A 294 17.61 4.58 10.74
C GLY A 294 16.35 4.10 10.00
N ALA A 295 16.37 2.95 9.33
CA ALA A 295 15.15 2.37 8.75
C ALA A 295 14.11 2.06 9.84
N ASP A 296 12.85 2.37 9.56
CA ASP A 296 11.72 2.14 10.46
C ASP A 296 11.06 0.76 10.24
N ALA A 297 11.39 0.10 9.13
CA ALA A 297 11.10 -1.31 8.84
C ALA A 297 12.07 -1.82 7.79
N VAL A 298 12.26 -3.15 7.73
CA VAL A 298 13.07 -3.80 6.70
C VAL A 298 12.21 -4.72 5.82
N LYS A 299 12.52 -4.75 4.53
CA LYS A 299 11.83 -5.57 3.54
C LYS A 299 12.71 -6.71 3.05
N VAL A 300 12.24 -7.95 3.29
CA VAL A 300 13.01 -9.19 3.13
C VAL A 300 12.51 -9.97 1.93
N GLY A 301 13.43 -10.29 1.01
CA GLY A 301 13.12 -11.12 -0.16
C GLY A 301 14.10 -10.89 -1.32
N ILE A 302 15.04 -11.81 -1.51
CA ILE A 302 15.97 -11.85 -2.65
C ILE A 302 15.60 -13.05 -3.52
N GLY A 303 14.91 -12.76 -4.64
CA GLY A 303 14.53 -13.73 -5.66
C GLY A 303 13.32 -14.64 -5.38
N PRO A 304 12.43 -14.44 -4.37
CA PRO A 304 11.27 -15.32 -4.17
C PRO A 304 10.07 -15.00 -5.06
N GLY A 305 10.06 -13.86 -5.74
CA GLY A 305 8.93 -13.42 -6.56
C GLY A 305 8.68 -14.34 -7.76
N SER A 306 7.42 -14.53 -8.15
CA SER A 306 7.01 -15.45 -9.22
C SER A 306 7.53 -15.10 -10.62
N ILE A 307 7.93 -13.83 -10.83
CA ILE A 307 8.47 -13.29 -12.08
C ILE A 307 9.93 -12.87 -11.95
N CYS A 308 10.57 -13.19 -10.81
CA CYS A 308 11.96 -12.87 -10.54
C CYS A 308 12.86 -14.02 -11.03
N THR A 309 13.92 -13.67 -11.76
CA THR A 309 14.94 -14.64 -12.23
C THR A 309 16.32 -14.41 -11.62
N THR A 310 16.45 -13.51 -10.64
CA THR A 310 17.73 -13.19 -9.96
C THR A 310 18.49 -14.44 -9.52
N ARG A 311 17.81 -15.40 -8.90
CA ARG A 311 18.44 -16.65 -8.43
C ARG A 311 19.04 -17.50 -9.55
N ILE A 312 18.47 -17.42 -10.75
CA ILE A 312 18.94 -18.18 -11.93
C ILE A 312 20.00 -17.38 -12.68
N ILE A 313 19.81 -16.09 -12.86
CA ILE A 313 20.69 -15.22 -13.65
C ILE A 313 21.96 -14.86 -12.86
N ALA A 314 21.80 -14.41 -11.62
CA ALA A 314 22.91 -13.99 -10.77
C ALA A 314 23.42 -15.11 -9.85
N GLY A 315 22.67 -16.20 -9.66
CA GLY A 315 23.01 -17.27 -8.73
C GLY A 315 22.91 -16.88 -7.27
N VAL A 316 22.22 -15.77 -6.95
CA VAL A 316 22.13 -15.19 -5.60
C VAL A 316 20.69 -15.21 -5.11
N GLY A 317 20.49 -15.56 -3.84
CA GLY A 317 19.19 -15.55 -3.18
C GLY A 317 19.19 -16.42 -1.94
N VAL A 318 18.13 -16.27 -1.14
CA VAL A 318 17.92 -17.06 0.09
C VAL A 318 16.48 -17.56 0.09
N PRO A 319 16.21 -18.83 0.44
CA PRO A 319 14.86 -19.33 0.65
C PRO A 319 14.07 -18.47 1.64
N GLN A 320 12.83 -18.15 1.30
CA GLN A 320 12.13 -17.00 1.88
C GLN A 320 11.80 -17.17 3.37
N LEU A 321 11.37 -18.37 3.78
CA LEU A 321 11.07 -18.64 5.19
C LEU A 321 12.29 -18.41 6.08
N TYR A 322 13.45 -18.96 5.64
CA TYR A 322 14.72 -18.81 6.33
C TYR A 322 15.16 -17.34 6.39
N ALA A 323 15.09 -16.61 5.29
CA ALA A 323 15.46 -15.20 5.23
C ALA A 323 14.62 -14.34 6.19
N VAL A 324 13.30 -14.55 6.22
CA VAL A 324 12.39 -13.86 7.14
C VAL A 324 12.74 -14.16 8.59
N TYR A 325 12.93 -15.44 8.93
CA TYR A 325 13.26 -15.87 10.28
C TYR A 325 14.57 -15.25 10.79
N GLU A 326 15.64 -15.30 10.01
CA GLU A 326 16.95 -14.76 10.41
C GLU A 326 16.92 -13.24 10.57
N CYS A 327 16.26 -12.52 9.66
CA CYS A 327 16.10 -11.08 9.78
C CYS A 327 15.25 -10.69 11.00
N ALA A 328 14.14 -11.39 11.24
CA ALA A 328 13.27 -11.12 12.38
C ALA A 328 13.99 -11.38 13.72
N LYS A 329 14.71 -12.49 13.81
CA LYS A 329 15.53 -12.84 14.99
C LYS A 329 16.62 -11.78 15.27
N ALA A 330 17.29 -11.28 14.22
CA ALA A 330 18.32 -10.25 14.36
C ALA A 330 17.78 -8.90 14.84
N LEU A 331 16.49 -8.63 14.61
CA LEU A 331 15.82 -7.39 15.00
C LEU A 331 14.97 -7.53 16.28
N GLU A 332 15.03 -8.70 16.94
CA GLU A 332 14.31 -8.92 18.19
C GLU A 332 14.67 -7.86 19.24
N GLY A 333 13.65 -7.28 19.88
CA GLY A 333 13.82 -6.20 20.87
C GLY A 333 14.14 -4.81 20.30
N ARG A 334 14.36 -4.66 18.99
CA ARG A 334 14.69 -3.37 18.37
C ARG A 334 13.45 -2.56 17.92
N GLY A 335 12.25 -3.16 17.97
CA GLY A 335 10.99 -2.51 17.56
C GLY A 335 10.94 -2.17 16.08
N ILE A 336 11.65 -2.91 15.22
CA ILE A 336 11.69 -2.71 13.77
C ILE A 336 10.95 -3.85 13.10
N PRO A 337 9.78 -3.61 12.49
CA PRO A 337 9.02 -4.63 11.79
C PRO A 337 9.74 -5.20 10.57
N VAL A 338 9.49 -6.48 10.31
CA VAL A 338 9.96 -7.20 9.12
C VAL A 338 8.82 -7.39 8.15
N ILE A 339 9.02 -7.04 6.88
CA ILE A 339 8.07 -7.22 5.79
C ILE A 339 8.56 -8.38 4.92
N ALA A 340 7.78 -9.46 4.82
CA ALA A 340 8.07 -10.60 3.95
C ALA A 340 7.61 -10.28 2.52
N ASP A 341 8.55 -9.99 1.61
CA ASP A 341 8.26 -9.60 0.23
C ASP A 341 8.51 -10.75 -0.75
N GLY A 342 7.42 -11.26 -1.32
CA GLY A 342 7.43 -12.30 -2.34
C GLY A 342 7.33 -13.72 -1.79
N GLY A 343 7.13 -14.68 -2.70
CA GLY A 343 7.01 -16.11 -2.38
C GLY A 343 5.62 -16.54 -1.87
N ILE A 344 4.69 -15.64 -1.71
CA ILE A 344 3.31 -15.91 -1.26
C ILE A 344 2.47 -16.40 -2.44
N LYS A 345 2.13 -17.67 -2.46
CA LYS A 345 1.31 -18.33 -3.48
C LYS A 345 -0.11 -18.61 -2.97
N GLN A 346 -0.21 -19.09 -1.73
CA GLN A 346 -1.45 -19.48 -1.07
C GLN A 346 -1.66 -18.69 0.23
N THR A 347 -2.87 -18.70 0.77
CA THR A 347 -3.18 -18.03 2.05
C THR A 347 -2.32 -18.56 3.19
N GLY A 348 -2.03 -19.85 3.23
CA GLY A 348 -1.18 -20.48 4.24
C GLY A 348 0.26 -19.97 4.24
N ASP A 349 0.78 -19.51 3.10
CA ASP A 349 2.15 -18.95 3.02
C ASP A 349 2.25 -17.64 3.81
N MET A 350 1.18 -16.81 3.79
CA MET A 350 1.11 -15.61 4.63
C MET A 350 1.14 -15.97 6.12
N VAL A 351 0.41 -17.00 6.54
CA VAL A 351 0.41 -17.47 7.94
C VAL A 351 1.81 -17.92 8.36
N LYS A 352 2.49 -18.68 7.48
CA LYS A 352 3.87 -19.15 7.72
C LYS A 352 4.88 -18.00 7.75
N ALA A 353 4.74 -17.01 6.86
CA ALA A 353 5.60 -15.82 6.85
C ALA A 353 5.50 -15.02 8.16
N ILE A 354 4.28 -14.83 8.66
CA ILE A 354 4.04 -14.14 9.94
C ILE A 354 4.59 -14.98 11.09
N ALA A 355 4.32 -16.28 11.13
CA ALA A 355 4.85 -17.18 12.16
C ALA A 355 6.39 -17.21 12.17
N ALA A 356 7.05 -16.99 11.03
CA ALA A 356 8.51 -16.87 10.94
C ALA A 356 9.06 -15.53 11.48
N GLY A 357 8.19 -14.61 11.92
CA GLY A 357 8.56 -13.33 12.50
C GLY A 357 8.26 -12.10 11.66
N ALA A 358 7.67 -12.27 10.46
CA ALA A 358 7.21 -11.10 9.70
C ALA A 358 6.03 -10.41 10.41
N SER A 359 6.01 -9.10 10.38
CA SER A 359 4.87 -8.30 10.85
C SER A 359 3.80 -8.16 9.75
N SER A 360 4.20 -8.20 8.49
CA SER A 360 3.31 -8.09 7.34
C SER A 360 3.94 -8.76 6.11
N ILE A 361 3.11 -8.98 5.08
CA ILE A 361 3.56 -9.47 3.78
C ILE A 361 3.42 -8.40 2.72
N MET A 362 4.35 -8.39 1.75
CA MET A 362 4.18 -7.66 0.51
C MET A 362 3.95 -8.64 -0.64
N ALA A 363 2.94 -8.36 -1.48
CA ALA A 363 2.55 -9.24 -2.56
C ALA A 363 2.39 -8.48 -3.88
N GLY A 364 2.97 -9.05 -4.96
CA GLY A 364 2.80 -8.58 -6.34
C GLY A 364 1.79 -9.44 -7.10
N SER A 365 2.11 -10.73 -7.32
CA SER A 365 1.29 -11.66 -8.11
C SER A 365 -0.14 -11.87 -7.56
N LEU A 366 -0.31 -11.72 -6.25
CA LEU A 366 -1.61 -11.79 -5.61
C LEU A 366 -2.56 -10.74 -6.18
N PHE A 367 -2.06 -9.51 -6.34
CA PHE A 367 -2.84 -8.34 -6.75
C PHE A 367 -2.72 -8.00 -8.25
N ALA A 368 -1.74 -8.55 -8.97
CA ALA A 368 -1.57 -8.24 -10.38
C ALA A 368 -2.81 -8.57 -11.24
N GLY A 369 -3.63 -9.55 -10.83
CA GLY A 369 -4.84 -10.00 -11.53
C GLY A 369 -6.12 -9.27 -11.13
N VAL A 370 -6.10 -8.37 -10.14
CA VAL A 370 -7.33 -7.67 -9.70
C VAL A 370 -7.69 -6.50 -10.61
N GLU A 371 -8.95 -6.09 -10.56
CA GLU A 371 -9.49 -5.02 -11.41
C GLU A 371 -8.76 -3.69 -11.18
N GLU A 372 -8.44 -3.38 -9.94
CA GLU A 372 -7.86 -2.10 -9.50
C GLU A 372 -6.35 -1.97 -9.83
N SER A 373 -5.67 -3.07 -10.25
CA SER A 373 -4.28 -2.99 -10.66
C SER A 373 -4.12 -2.34 -12.05
N PRO A 374 -3.03 -1.59 -12.32
CA PRO A 374 -2.85 -0.85 -13.58
C PRO A 374 -2.48 -1.74 -14.77
N GLY A 375 -2.14 -3.02 -14.57
CA GLY A 375 -1.77 -3.94 -15.65
C GLY A 375 -2.87 -4.03 -16.73
N GLU A 376 -2.45 -4.05 -18.00
CA GLU A 376 -3.37 -4.15 -19.13
C GLU A 376 -4.22 -5.42 -19.06
N THR A 377 -5.53 -5.29 -19.35
CA THR A 377 -6.43 -6.43 -19.44
C THR A 377 -6.30 -7.07 -20.82
N ILE A 378 -5.97 -8.36 -20.85
CA ILE A 378 -5.74 -9.16 -22.06
C ILE A 378 -6.84 -10.21 -22.16
N ILE A 379 -7.46 -10.34 -23.34
CA ILE A 379 -8.35 -11.45 -23.64
C ILE A 379 -7.56 -12.50 -24.43
N TYR A 380 -7.48 -13.71 -23.88
CA TYR A 380 -6.76 -14.82 -24.49
C TYR A 380 -7.59 -16.11 -24.33
N GLU A 381 -7.81 -16.84 -25.42
CA GLU A 381 -8.63 -18.06 -25.45
C GLU A 381 -9.98 -17.89 -24.74
N GLY A 382 -10.65 -16.72 -24.95
CA GLY A 382 -11.95 -16.42 -24.37
C GLY A 382 -11.95 -16.08 -22.87
N ARG A 383 -10.77 -16.03 -22.21
CA ARG A 383 -10.62 -15.71 -20.79
C ARG A 383 -9.90 -14.36 -20.60
N LYS A 384 -10.22 -13.67 -19.51
CA LYS A 384 -9.56 -12.43 -19.12
C LYS A 384 -8.28 -12.73 -18.34
N PHE A 385 -7.23 -12.02 -18.69
CA PHE A 385 -5.94 -11.98 -17.98
C PHE A 385 -5.51 -10.55 -17.77
N LYS A 386 -4.56 -10.33 -16.88
CA LYS A 386 -3.87 -9.05 -16.72
C LYS A 386 -2.38 -9.22 -16.99
N SER A 387 -1.78 -8.22 -17.63
CA SER A 387 -0.33 -8.16 -17.80
C SER A 387 0.34 -8.03 -16.44
N TYR A 388 1.39 -8.82 -16.23
CA TYR A 388 2.21 -8.80 -15.02
C TYR A 388 3.68 -8.95 -15.39
N ARG A 389 4.51 -8.01 -14.90
CA ARG A 389 5.94 -8.05 -15.21
C ARG A 389 6.82 -7.75 -14.00
N GLY A 390 8.01 -8.35 -13.99
CA GLY A 390 9.07 -8.06 -13.06
C GLY A 390 9.67 -6.68 -13.29
N MET A 391 10.04 -5.98 -12.23
CA MET A 391 10.74 -4.69 -12.33
C MET A 391 12.14 -4.84 -12.97
N GLY A 392 12.71 -6.07 -12.98
CA GLY A 392 13.94 -6.42 -13.70
C GLY A 392 13.71 -6.94 -15.12
N SER A 393 12.50 -6.85 -15.68
CA SER A 393 12.27 -7.15 -17.10
C SER A 393 12.81 -6.02 -17.98
N ILE A 394 13.15 -6.34 -19.23
CA ILE A 394 13.65 -5.34 -20.19
C ILE A 394 12.64 -4.19 -20.33
N GLU A 395 11.36 -4.52 -20.44
CA GLU A 395 10.28 -3.54 -20.61
C GLU A 395 10.11 -2.62 -19.40
N ALA A 396 10.30 -3.12 -18.19
CA ALA A 396 10.26 -2.29 -16.99
C ALA A 396 11.52 -1.43 -16.87
N MET A 397 12.70 -2.00 -17.14
CA MET A 397 13.96 -1.26 -17.10
C MET A 397 14.01 -0.15 -18.14
N ALA A 398 13.48 -0.36 -19.33
CA ALA A 398 13.38 0.66 -20.37
C ALA A 398 12.46 1.84 -19.98
N LYS A 399 11.54 1.64 -19.03
CA LYS A 399 10.64 2.67 -18.51
C LYS A 399 11.15 3.40 -17.26
N GLY A 400 12.29 2.97 -16.67
CA GLY A 400 12.92 3.68 -15.55
C GLY A 400 13.32 2.82 -14.35
N SER A 401 13.11 1.50 -14.34
CA SER A 401 13.48 0.63 -13.20
C SER A 401 14.92 0.10 -13.24
N LYS A 402 15.74 0.52 -14.21
CA LYS A 402 17.14 0.05 -14.38
C LYS A 402 18.02 0.38 -13.17
N ASP A 403 17.79 1.50 -12.48
CA ASP A 403 18.51 1.90 -11.26
C ASP A 403 18.24 0.95 -10.06
N ARG A 404 17.09 0.27 -10.02
CA ARG A 404 16.79 -0.77 -9.04
C ARG A 404 17.80 -1.92 -9.09
N TYR A 405 18.33 -2.18 -10.29
CA TYR A 405 19.29 -3.24 -10.60
C TYR A 405 20.70 -2.72 -10.85
N PHE A 406 20.98 -1.46 -10.49
CA PHE A 406 22.29 -0.81 -10.66
C PHE A 406 22.79 -0.82 -12.12
N GLN A 407 21.87 -0.67 -13.08
CA GLN A 407 22.13 -0.63 -14.52
C GLN A 407 21.76 0.73 -15.14
N ASP A 408 21.71 1.79 -14.35
CA ASP A 408 21.32 3.15 -14.75
C ASP A 408 22.30 3.80 -15.73
N GLU A 409 23.57 3.42 -15.73
CA GLU A 409 24.58 3.90 -16.70
C GLU A 409 24.41 3.34 -18.12
N THR A 410 23.53 2.33 -18.29
CA THR A 410 23.34 1.65 -19.57
C THR A 410 22.14 2.21 -20.32
N ASP A 411 22.37 3.00 -21.40
CA ASP A 411 21.30 3.54 -22.25
C ASP A 411 20.89 2.62 -23.41
N VAL A 412 21.69 1.61 -23.72
CA VAL A 412 21.43 0.67 -24.80
C VAL A 412 20.62 -0.51 -24.26
N VAL A 413 19.34 -0.59 -24.64
CA VAL A 413 18.40 -1.63 -24.17
C VAL A 413 18.92 -3.06 -24.37
N THR A 414 19.64 -3.33 -25.47
CA THR A 414 20.21 -4.66 -25.78
C THR A 414 21.40 -5.05 -24.89
N LYS A 415 21.92 -4.12 -24.09
CA LYS A 415 23.00 -4.38 -23.12
C LYS A 415 22.49 -4.57 -21.70
N LEU A 416 21.19 -4.38 -21.45
CA LEU A 416 20.59 -4.65 -20.15
C LEU A 416 20.58 -6.16 -19.88
N VAL A 417 20.87 -6.53 -18.64
CA VAL A 417 20.80 -7.92 -18.15
C VAL A 417 19.53 -8.07 -17.32
N PRO A 418 18.47 -8.71 -17.87
CA PRO A 418 17.21 -8.81 -17.15
C PRO A 418 17.27 -9.86 -16.03
N GLU A 419 16.72 -9.50 -14.88
CA GLU A 419 16.49 -10.36 -13.72
C GLU A 419 15.00 -10.56 -13.43
N GLY A 420 14.16 -10.45 -14.46
CA GLY A 420 12.72 -10.64 -14.40
C GLY A 420 12.12 -10.85 -15.77
N ILE A 421 10.92 -11.41 -15.77
CA ILE A 421 10.17 -11.73 -16.99
C ILE A 421 8.87 -10.94 -17.08
N VAL A 422 8.28 -10.92 -18.28
CA VAL A 422 6.92 -10.46 -18.55
C VAL A 422 6.02 -11.67 -18.71
N GLY A 423 4.85 -11.63 -18.10
CA GLY A 423 3.84 -12.67 -18.18
C GLY A 423 2.42 -12.12 -18.06
N ARG A 424 1.49 -13.00 -17.93
CA ARG A 424 0.08 -12.69 -17.63
C ARG A 424 -0.42 -13.53 -16.48
N VAL A 425 -1.32 -12.98 -15.70
CA VAL A 425 -2.02 -13.68 -14.61
C VAL A 425 -3.52 -13.71 -14.89
N PRO A 426 -4.26 -14.74 -14.44
CA PRO A 426 -5.70 -14.76 -14.55
C PRO A 426 -6.33 -13.52 -13.89
N PHE A 427 -7.40 -12.99 -14.50
CA PHE A 427 -8.22 -11.96 -13.87
C PHE A 427 -8.93 -12.54 -12.65
N LYS A 428 -8.86 -11.85 -11.52
CA LYS A 428 -9.33 -12.34 -10.20
C LYS A 428 -10.54 -11.57 -9.65
N GLY A 429 -11.17 -10.70 -10.45
CA GLY A 429 -12.23 -9.82 -9.95
C GLY A 429 -11.69 -8.64 -9.14
N ASN A 430 -12.48 -8.18 -8.17
CA ASN A 430 -12.09 -7.04 -7.34
C ASN A 430 -11.12 -7.44 -6.21
N MET A 431 -10.33 -6.48 -5.78
CA MET A 431 -9.32 -6.68 -4.73
C MET A 431 -9.94 -7.11 -3.39
N ALA A 432 -11.12 -6.59 -3.05
CA ALA A 432 -11.76 -6.88 -1.77
C ALA A 432 -12.07 -8.37 -1.59
N GLU A 433 -12.51 -9.06 -2.65
CA GLU A 433 -12.76 -10.52 -2.63
C GLU A 433 -11.48 -11.30 -2.38
N VAL A 434 -10.37 -10.91 -3.03
CA VAL A 434 -9.06 -11.54 -2.85
C VAL A 434 -8.57 -11.36 -1.41
N VAL A 435 -8.62 -10.13 -0.88
CA VAL A 435 -8.20 -9.83 0.50
C VAL A 435 -9.07 -10.59 1.50
N TYR A 436 -10.38 -10.67 1.27
CA TYR A 436 -11.29 -11.41 2.14
C TYR A 436 -10.86 -12.88 2.30
N GLN A 437 -10.48 -13.56 1.21
CA GLN A 437 -10.01 -14.95 1.25
C GLN A 437 -8.68 -15.06 2.01
N TYR A 438 -7.73 -14.15 1.79
CA TYR A 438 -6.44 -14.17 2.47
C TYR A 438 -6.57 -13.90 3.98
N ILE A 439 -7.39 -12.94 4.37
CA ILE A 439 -7.63 -12.67 5.79
C ILE A 439 -8.44 -13.81 6.44
N GLY A 440 -9.37 -14.43 5.70
CA GLY A 440 -10.06 -15.64 6.16
C GLY A 440 -9.08 -16.78 6.45
N GLY A 441 -8.14 -17.03 5.55
CA GLY A 441 -7.08 -18.03 5.74
C GLY A 441 -6.13 -17.69 6.90
N LEU A 442 -5.76 -16.42 7.06
CA LEU A 442 -4.97 -15.96 8.21
C LEU A 442 -5.69 -16.22 9.53
N ARG A 443 -6.96 -15.81 9.63
CA ARG A 443 -7.78 -16.01 10.82
C ARG A 443 -7.94 -17.50 11.18
N ALA A 444 -8.11 -18.37 10.18
CA ALA A 444 -8.15 -19.81 10.39
C ALA A 444 -6.79 -20.32 10.90
N GLY A 445 -5.69 -19.91 10.30
CA GLY A 445 -4.34 -20.30 10.77
C GLY A 445 -4.04 -19.84 12.20
N MET A 446 -4.40 -18.61 12.54
CA MET A 446 -4.29 -18.07 13.91
C MET A 446 -5.09 -18.89 14.90
N HIS A 447 -6.35 -19.23 14.57
CA HIS A 447 -7.20 -20.10 15.39
C HIS A 447 -6.56 -21.47 15.60
N TYR A 448 -6.07 -22.14 14.56
CA TYR A 448 -5.42 -23.44 14.68
C TYR A 448 -4.15 -23.40 15.54
N CYS A 449 -3.45 -22.26 15.54
CA CYS A 449 -2.25 -22.06 16.35
C CYS A 449 -2.53 -21.53 17.77
N GLY A 450 -3.81 -21.27 18.12
CA GLY A 450 -4.18 -20.68 19.42
C GLY A 450 -3.72 -19.23 19.59
N ALA A 451 -3.51 -18.50 18.50
CA ALA A 451 -2.96 -17.16 18.51
C ALA A 451 -4.08 -16.10 18.35
N ALA A 452 -4.28 -15.26 19.37
CA ALA A 452 -5.26 -14.18 19.37
C ALA A 452 -4.77 -12.92 18.62
N SER A 453 -3.45 -12.78 18.42
CA SER A 453 -2.82 -11.63 17.75
C SER A 453 -1.68 -12.08 16.81
N ILE A 454 -1.18 -11.15 16.00
CA ILE A 454 -0.03 -11.37 15.12
C ILE A 454 1.22 -11.72 15.95
N GLU A 455 1.44 -11.04 17.06
CA GLU A 455 2.59 -11.27 17.95
C GLU A 455 2.55 -12.67 18.60
N GLU A 456 1.35 -13.18 18.86
CA GLU A 456 1.19 -14.56 19.36
C GLU A 456 1.43 -15.58 18.25
N LEU A 457 0.98 -15.32 17.02
CA LEU A 457 1.25 -16.19 15.87
C LEU A 457 2.75 -16.32 15.59
N GLN A 458 3.55 -15.26 15.81
CA GLN A 458 5.01 -15.31 15.69
C GLN A 458 5.70 -16.29 16.65
N LYS A 459 4.99 -16.79 17.68
CA LYS A 459 5.49 -17.81 18.61
C LYS A 459 5.13 -19.24 18.20
N ALA A 460 4.33 -19.40 17.13
CA ALA A 460 3.92 -20.70 16.64
C ALA A 460 5.10 -21.54 16.16
N LYS A 461 4.99 -22.87 16.30
CA LYS A 461 6.07 -23.79 15.96
C LYS A 461 5.87 -24.42 14.60
N PHE A 462 6.96 -24.71 13.92
CA PHE A 462 6.97 -25.38 12.64
C PHE A 462 7.35 -26.87 12.76
N VAL A 463 6.80 -27.68 11.87
CA VAL A 463 7.31 -28.99 11.53
C VAL A 463 7.83 -28.96 10.09
N ARG A 464 9.01 -29.50 9.86
CA ARG A 464 9.55 -29.70 8.51
C ARG A 464 8.83 -30.86 7.85
N ILE A 465 8.50 -30.70 6.58
CA ILE A 465 7.84 -31.73 5.77
C ILE A 465 8.72 -32.13 4.60
N THR A 466 8.47 -33.31 4.05
CA THR A 466 9.13 -33.82 2.85
C THR A 466 8.32 -33.43 1.60
N ALA A 467 8.86 -33.66 0.42
CA ALA A 467 8.10 -33.52 -0.84
C ALA A 467 6.85 -34.42 -0.86
N ALA A 468 6.85 -35.56 -0.14
CA ALA A 468 5.67 -36.40 0.04
C ALA A 468 4.61 -35.72 0.92
N GLY A 469 5.05 -35.10 2.04
CA GLY A 469 4.15 -34.33 2.90
C GLY A 469 3.57 -33.10 2.22
N MET A 470 4.34 -32.43 1.34
CA MET A 470 3.80 -31.34 0.52
C MET A 470 2.72 -31.83 -0.47
N ARG A 471 2.93 -32.99 -1.08
CA ARG A 471 1.93 -33.62 -1.96
C ARG A 471 0.66 -34.02 -1.19
N GLU A 472 0.80 -34.59 0.01
CA GLU A 472 -0.31 -34.91 0.91
C GLU A 472 -1.13 -33.66 1.30
N SER A 473 -0.49 -32.49 1.37
CA SER A 473 -1.13 -31.20 1.73
C SER A 473 -2.08 -30.69 0.66
N HIS A 474 -1.95 -31.16 -0.58
CA HIS A 474 -2.87 -30.81 -1.68
C HIS A 474 -3.96 -31.87 -1.85
N PRO A 475 -5.15 -31.51 -2.38
CA PRO A 475 -6.14 -32.50 -2.77
C PRO A 475 -5.53 -33.56 -3.68
N HIS A 476 -5.61 -34.82 -3.31
CA HIS A 476 -5.08 -35.96 -4.06
C HIS A 476 -6.14 -37.07 -4.17
N ASP A 477 -5.97 -37.99 -5.09
CA ASP A 477 -6.87 -39.11 -5.36
C ASP A 477 -8.33 -38.71 -5.67
N ILE A 478 -8.52 -37.45 -6.15
CA ILE A 478 -9.83 -36.90 -6.54
C ILE A 478 -9.67 -35.95 -7.75
N THR A 479 -10.68 -35.92 -8.60
CA THR A 479 -10.80 -34.90 -9.65
C THR A 479 -11.59 -33.69 -9.11
N ILE A 480 -10.99 -32.49 -9.16
CA ILE A 480 -11.67 -31.27 -8.77
C ILE A 480 -12.72 -30.95 -9.85
N THR A 481 -14.00 -30.93 -9.47
CA THR A 481 -15.11 -30.61 -10.37
C THR A 481 -15.63 -29.18 -10.20
N LYS A 482 -15.28 -28.53 -9.06
CA LYS A 482 -15.60 -27.12 -8.77
C LYS A 482 -14.42 -26.47 -8.08
N GLU A 483 -13.93 -25.39 -8.65
CA GLU A 483 -12.83 -24.59 -8.07
C GLU A 483 -13.29 -23.91 -6.77
N ALA A 484 -12.41 -23.83 -5.78
CA ALA A 484 -12.57 -23.02 -4.59
C ALA A 484 -11.94 -21.63 -4.79
N PRO A 485 -12.54 -20.56 -4.27
CA PRO A 485 -12.05 -19.20 -4.51
C PRO A 485 -10.65 -18.92 -3.91
N ASN A 486 -10.22 -19.77 -2.98
CA ASN A 486 -8.95 -19.64 -2.24
C ASN A 486 -7.96 -20.78 -2.50
N TYR A 487 -8.24 -21.64 -3.48
CA TYR A 487 -7.35 -22.72 -3.87
C TYR A 487 -7.18 -22.78 -5.39
N THR A 488 -5.95 -22.60 -5.85
CA THR A 488 -5.52 -22.81 -7.25
C THR A 488 -4.39 -23.84 -7.27
N ARG A 489 -4.43 -24.75 -8.25
CA ARG A 489 -3.42 -25.80 -8.45
C ARG A 489 -2.24 -25.28 -9.26
#